data_5e4376fddac68b718e6d81d620db6fdd
#
_entry.id   5e4376fddac68b718e6d81d620db6fdd
#
_cell.length_a   1.000
_cell.length_b   1.000
_cell.length_c   1.000
_cell.angle_alpha   90.00
_cell.angle_beta   90.00
_cell.angle_gamma   90.00
#
_symmetry.space_group_name_H-M   'P 1'
#
loop_
_entity.id
_entity.type
_entity.pdbx_description
1 polymer ?
#
loop_
_entity_poly.entity_id
_entity_poly.type
_entity_poly.pdbx_seq_one_letter_code
_entity_poly.pdbx_strand_id
1 'polypeptide(L)'
;MDTRIKVNIATEILTLKEVRNFIKFKDDDAEEEMLVINMIAAVRTHFERRTGLSFTEKTYETMFHYYDRPYQLPISPVISVDTVEIVDYEGTKMPLTLNNGYYKKGLYEIEIQPFGVGQSDTLLVTYKAGYGHANTEPLPEDLKDAMRKQIMQWYDNRDDYREFNILGSIDKVLQLYKTKLI
;
A
#
# COMPACT_ATOMS: atom_id res chain seq x y z
N MET A 1 -2.21 9.25 14.13
CA MET A 1 -2.77 8.67 12.88
C MET A 1 -2.56 7.17 12.88
N ASP A 2 -3.61 6.39 12.66
CA ASP A 2 -3.57 4.93 12.57
C ASP A 2 -4.25 4.46 11.27
N THR A 3 -3.59 3.54 10.56
CA THR A 3 -4.10 3.03 9.29
C THR A 3 -4.13 1.51 9.31
N ARG A 4 -5.25 0.93 8.88
CA ARG A 4 -5.41 -0.52 8.74
C ARG A 4 -6.00 -0.90 7.39
N ILE A 5 -5.67 -2.10 6.94
CA ILE A 5 -6.33 -2.71 5.78
C ILE A 5 -7.68 -3.27 6.25
N LYS A 6 -8.77 -2.80 5.62
CA LYS A 6 -10.13 -3.27 5.88
C LYS A 6 -10.51 -4.43 4.96
N VAL A 7 -10.12 -4.34 3.68
CA VAL A 7 -10.31 -5.40 2.68
C VAL A 7 -9.02 -5.54 1.88
N ASN A 8 -8.51 -6.76 1.82
CA ASN A 8 -7.34 -7.12 1.00
C ASN A 8 -7.82 -7.96 -0.18
N ILE A 9 -7.64 -7.45 -1.39
CA ILE A 9 -7.90 -8.22 -2.61
C ILE A 9 -6.59 -8.92 -2.97
N ALA A 10 -6.56 -10.23 -2.81
CA ALA A 10 -5.35 -11.04 -2.89
C ALA A 10 -4.92 -11.35 -4.34
N THR A 11 -4.85 -10.36 -5.21
CA THR A 11 -4.25 -10.55 -6.54
C THR A 11 -2.81 -10.07 -6.49
N GLU A 12 -1.84 -10.98 -6.71
CA GLU A 12 -0.44 -10.61 -6.74
C GLU A 12 -0.07 -9.92 -8.06
N ILE A 13 0.86 -8.97 -7.99
CA ILE A 13 1.36 -8.20 -9.15
C ILE A 13 2.22 -9.06 -10.08
N LEU A 14 2.98 -9.96 -9.50
CA LEU A 14 3.80 -10.92 -10.24
C LEU A 14 3.17 -12.29 -10.18
N THR A 15 3.01 -12.92 -11.32
CA THR A 15 2.55 -14.31 -11.38
C THR A 15 3.70 -15.26 -11.05
N LEU A 16 3.37 -16.44 -10.49
CA LEU A 16 4.35 -17.51 -10.27
C LEU A 16 5.11 -17.84 -11.55
N LYS A 17 4.41 -17.89 -12.69
CA LYS A 17 5.02 -18.19 -14.00
C LYS A 17 6.06 -17.16 -14.43
N GLU A 18 5.79 -15.86 -14.22
CA GLU A 18 6.75 -14.79 -14.52
C GLU A 18 8.00 -14.91 -13.67
N VAL A 19 7.84 -15.17 -12.36
CA VAL A 19 8.96 -15.30 -11.43
C VAL A 19 9.76 -16.56 -11.73
N ARG A 20 9.11 -17.70 -11.95
CA ARG A 20 9.80 -18.97 -12.36
C ARG A 20 10.67 -18.77 -13.59
N ASN A 21 10.15 -18.11 -14.61
CA ASN A 21 10.92 -17.82 -15.82
C ASN A 21 12.14 -16.92 -15.53
N PHE A 22 11.99 -15.96 -14.64
CA PHE A 22 13.05 -15.02 -14.30
C PHE A 22 14.19 -15.68 -13.51
N ILE A 23 13.86 -16.46 -12.49
CA ILE A 23 14.83 -17.19 -11.65
C ILE A 23 15.31 -18.49 -12.29
N LYS A 24 14.80 -18.84 -13.49
CA LYS A 24 15.10 -20.08 -14.22
C LYS A 24 14.80 -21.37 -13.43
N PHE A 25 13.80 -21.30 -12.58
CA PHE A 25 13.31 -22.45 -11.83
C PHE A 25 12.66 -23.46 -12.78
N LYS A 26 13.15 -24.72 -12.78
CA LYS A 26 12.75 -25.74 -13.77
C LYS A 26 11.94 -26.89 -13.18
N ASP A 27 11.98 -27.08 -11.88
CA ASP A 27 11.38 -28.25 -11.25
C ASP A 27 9.87 -28.01 -10.98
N ASP A 28 9.07 -29.07 -11.15
CA ASP A 28 7.66 -29.09 -10.80
C ASP A 28 7.50 -29.55 -9.34
N ASP A 29 8.26 -28.96 -8.43
CA ASP A 29 8.18 -29.23 -7.01
C ASP A 29 7.20 -28.26 -6.35
N ALA A 30 6.14 -28.81 -5.79
CA ALA A 30 5.08 -28.04 -5.13
C ALA A 30 5.57 -27.27 -3.90
N GLU A 31 6.57 -27.76 -3.17
CA GLU A 31 7.15 -27.07 -2.02
C GLU A 31 7.93 -25.83 -2.46
N GLU A 32 8.70 -25.94 -3.50
CA GLU A 32 9.44 -24.84 -4.10
C GLU A 32 8.50 -23.79 -4.72
N GLU A 33 7.40 -24.22 -5.35
CA GLU A 33 6.37 -23.29 -5.86
C GLU A 33 5.76 -22.48 -4.72
N MET A 34 5.42 -23.14 -3.62
CA MET A 34 4.87 -22.46 -2.45
C MET A 34 5.88 -21.48 -1.84
N LEU A 35 7.15 -21.82 -1.80
CA LEU A 35 8.21 -20.93 -1.36
C LEU A 35 8.26 -19.66 -2.22
N VAL A 36 8.22 -19.78 -3.54
CA VAL A 36 8.24 -18.64 -4.46
C VAL A 36 6.98 -17.78 -4.30
N ILE A 37 5.80 -18.38 -4.15
CA ILE A 37 4.55 -17.66 -3.89
C ILE A 37 4.67 -16.83 -2.60
N ASN A 38 5.20 -17.42 -1.54
CA ASN A 38 5.41 -16.70 -0.28
C ASN A 38 6.43 -15.56 -0.42
N MET A 39 7.48 -15.75 -1.21
CA MET A 39 8.46 -14.70 -1.50
C MET A 39 7.83 -13.54 -2.28
N ILE A 40 6.95 -13.80 -3.25
CA ILE A 40 6.23 -12.76 -4.00
C ILE A 40 5.42 -11.88 -3.02
N ALA A 41 4.63 -12.51 -2.15
CA ALA A 41 3.82 -11.80 -1.16
C ALA A 41 4.67 -11.02 -0.15
N ALA A 42 5.79 -11.61 0.30
CA ALA A 42 6.71 -10.98 1.24
C ALA A 42 7.39 -9.75 0.63
N VAL A 43 7.96 -9.87 -0.58
CA VAL A 43 8.62 -8.75 -1.27
C VAL A 43 7.62 -7.61 -1.50
N ARG A 44 6.40 -7.91 -1.99
CA ARG A 44 5.35 -6.91 -2.15
C ARG A 44 5.09 -6.17 -0.84
N THR A 45 4.88 -6.91 0.25
CA THR A 45 4.58 -6.33 1.56
C THR A 45 5.72 -5.44 2.07
N HIS A 46 6.97 -5.85 1.87
CA HIS A 46 8.14 -5.05 2.23
C HIS A 46 8.22 -3.75 1.43
N PHE A 47 8.00 -3.83 0.12
CA PHE A 47 8.06 -2.66 -0.77
C PHE A 47 6.92 -1.68 -0.48
N GLU A 48 5.70 -2.17 -0.26
CA GLU A 48 4.56 -1.35 0.14
C GLU A 48 4.84 -0.57 1.43
N ARG A 49 5.37 -1.25 2.46
CA ARG A 49 5.74 -0.60 3.73
C ARG A 49 6.84 0.45 3.56
N ARG A 50 7.78 0.21 2.65
CA ARG A 50 8.93 1.09 2.47
C ARG A 50 8.59 2.35 1.67
N THR A 51 7.65 2.24 0.75
CA THR A 51 7.25 3.32 -0.15
C THR A 51 6.02 4.10 0.30
N GLY A 52 5.15 3.50 1.10
CA GLY A 52 3.81 4.05 1.39
C GLY A 52 2.83 3.86 0.22
N LEU A 53 3.20 3.07 -0.79
CA LEU A 53 2.32 2.74 -1.91
C LEU A 53 1.56 1.46 -1.64
N SER A 54 0.37 1.32 -2.20
CA SER A 54 -0.32 0.05 -2.35
C SER A 54 -0.10 -0.49 -3.75
N PHE A 55 0.55 -1.65 -3.87
CA PHE A 55 0.85 -2.24 -5.17
C PHE A 55 -0.36 -2.91 -5.80
N THR A 56 -1.32 -3.31 -4.99
CA THR A 56 -2.60 -3.89 -5.42
C THR A 56 -3.76 -3.09 -4.83
N GLU A 57 -4.94 -3.16 -5.45
CA GLU A 57 -6.13 -2.52 -4.89
C GLU A 57 -6.47 -3.09 -3.52
N LYS A 58 -6.59 -2.21 -2.52
CA LYS A 58 -7.02 -2.54 -1.17
C LYS A 58 -7.92 -1.45 -0.64
N THR A 59 -8.81 -1.82 0.29
CA THR A 59 -9.57 -0.85 1.06
C THR A 59 -8.86 -0.60 2.38
N TYR A 60 -8.58 0.66 2.63
CA TYR A 60 -7.94 1.14 3.85
C TYR A 60 -8.94 1.90 4.71
N GLU A 61 -8.70 1.88 6.00
CA GLU A 61 -9.36 2.72 6.97
C GLU A 61 -8.28 3.46 7.75
N THR A 62 -8.30 4.79 7.70
CA THR A 62 -7.35 5.64 8.42
C THR A 62 -8.08 6.50 9.42
N MET A 63 -7.59 6.48 10.65
CA MET A 63 -8.05 7.31 11.76
C MET A 63 -7.05 8.44 12.00
N PHE A 64 -7.54 9.68 11.93
CA PHE A 64 -6.77 10.87 12.21
C PHE A 64 -7.28 11.53 13.49
N HIS A 65 -6.35 11.94 14.33
CA HIS A 65 -6.67 12.83 15.46
C HIS A 65 -6.60 14.29 15.04
N TYR A 66 -7.17 15.17 15.84
CA TYR A 66 -7.19 16.62 15.57
C TYR A 66 -5.80 17.19 15.20
N TYR A 67 -4.75 16.72 15.85
CA TYR A 67 -3.39 17.19 15.67
C TYR A 67 -2.64 16.58 14.48
N ASP A 68 -3.25 15.62 13.77
CA ASP A 68 -2.66 14.99 12.58
C ASP A 68 -2.85 15.83 11.30
N ARG A 69 -3.17 17.09 11.43
CA ARG A 69 -3.35 17.99 10.28
C ARG A 69 -2.00 18.31 9.61
N PRO A 70 -1.95 18.39 8.27
CA PRO A 70 -3.03 18.15 7.32
C PRO A 70 -3.43 16.68 7.27
N TYR A 71 -4.73 16.38 7.09
CA TYR A 71 -5.27 15.00 7.01
C TYR A 71 -4.97 14.36 5.66
N GLN A 72 -3.71 14.08 5.42
CA GLN A 72 -3.24 13.45 4.19
C GLN A 72 -3.38 11.94 4.28
N LEU A 73 -4.00 11.31 3.25
CA LEU A 73 -4.13 9.86 3.19
C LEU A 73 -2.75 9.22 3.01
N PRO A 74 -2.35 8.30 3.91
CA PRO A 74 -0.97 7.82 3.96
C PRO A 74 -0.62 6.82 2.86
N ILE A 75 -1.61 6.20 2.23
CA ILE A 75 -1.38 5.18 1.20
C ILE A 75 -1.87 5.69 -0.15
N SER A 76 -1.02 5.59 -1.15
CA SER A 76 -1.29 6.04 -2.53
C SER A 76 -0.94 4.93 -3.56
N PRO A 77 -1.35 5.07 -4.82
CA PRO A 77 -2.28 6.05 -5.36
C PRO A 77 -3.71 5.82 -4.85
N VAL A 78 -4.42 6.89 -4.52
CA VAL A 78 -5.81 6.80 -4.07
C VAL A 78 -6.74 6.63 -5.26
N ILE A 79 -7.58 5.58 -5.23
CA ILE A 79 -8.57 5.27 -6.26
C ILE A 79 -9.88 6.02 -5.96
N SER A 80 -10.39 5.85 -4.74
CA SER A 80 -11.63 6.48 -4.28
C SER A 80 -11.58 6.75 -2.79
N VAL A 81 -12.32 7.77 -2.35
CA VAL A 81 -12.66 7.97 -0.95
C VAL A 81 -14.11 7.54 -0.80
N ASP A 82 -14.34 6.48 -0.04
CA ASP A 82 -15.64 5.83 0.09
C ASP A 82 -16.48 6.49 1.19
N THR A 83 -15.92 6.68 2.39
CA THR A 83 -16.57 7.38 3.50
C THR A 83 -15.60 8.28 4.25
N VAL A 84 -16.14 9.41 4.73
CA VAL A 84 -15.47 10.31 5.69
C VAL A 84 -16.44 10.55 6.82
N GLU A 85 -16.03 10.25 8.04
CA GLU A 85 -16.86 10.32 9.24
C GLU A 85 -16.11 11.06 10.35
N ILE A 86 -16.81 11.94 11.07
CA ILE A 86 -16.33 12.44 12.36
C ILE A 86 -16.81 11.48 13.44
N VAL A 87 -15.90 11.07 14.29
CA VAL A 87 -16.18 10.20 15.44
C VAL A 87 -15.95 11.03 16.70
N ASP A 88 -17.00 11.27 17.46
CA ASP A 88 -16.92 12.00 18.72
C ASP A 88 -16.29 11.17 19.85
N TYR A 89 -16.12 11.77 21.02
CA TYR A 89 -15.53 11.12 22.19
C TYR A 89 -16.40 9.96 22.75
N GLU A 90 -17.69 9.92 22.42
CA GLU A 90 -18.63 8.86 22.81
C GLU A 90 -18.63 7.71 21.79
N GLY A 91 -17.92 7.89 20.65
CA GLY A 91 -17.85 6.92 19.56
C GLY A 91 -18.98 7.04 18.54
N THR A 92 -19.80 8.10 18.61
CA THR A 92 -20.85 8.36 17.63
C THR A 92 -20.24 8.82 16.31
N LYS A 93 -20.69 8.21 15.22
CA LYS A 93 -20.19 8.51 13.87
C LYS A 93 -21.13 9.45 13.15
N MET A 94 -20.58 10.55 12.66
CA MET A 94 -21.29 11.54 11.84
C MET A 94 -20.68 11.52 10.42
N PRO A 95 -21.42 11.02 9.40
CA PRO A 95 -20.91 10.98 8.05
C PRO A 95 -20.84 12.38 7.44
N LEU A 96 -19.75 12.65 6.73
CA LEU A 96 -19.53 13.88 5.98
C LEU A 96 -19.78 13.65 4.50
N THR A 97 -20.40 14.63 3.84
CA THR A 97 -20.67 14.60 2.40
C THR A 97 -19.62 15.42 1.65
N LEU A 98 -19.15 14.92 0.51
CA LEU A 98 -18.24 15.66 -0.36
C LEU A 98 -18.86 17.00 -0.80
N ASN A 99 -18.08 18.06 -0.74
CA ASN A 99 -18.45 19.45 -1.02
C ASN A 99 -19.46 20.08 -0.07
N ASN A 100 -19.98 19.34 0.93
CA ASN A 100 -20.89 19.88 1.96
C ASN A 100 -20.41 19.60 3.39
N GLY A 101 -19.51 18.66 3.60
CA GLY A 101 -18.91 18.34 4.91
C GLY A 101 -17.40 18.26 4.85
N TYR A 102 -16.85 18.01 3.68
CA TYR A 102 -15.40 17.99 3.44
C TYR A 102 -15.07 18.27 1.98
N TYR A 103 -13.82 18.67 1.73
CA TYR A 103 -13.21 18.74 0.40
C TYR A 103 -12.08 17.73 0.27
N LYS A 104 -11.81 17.32 -0.97
CA LYS A 104 -10.61 16.58 -1.35
C LYS A 104 -9.65 17.50 -2.08
N LYS A 105 -8.35 17.42 -1.76
CA LYS A 105 -7.29 18.14 -2.43
C LYS A 105 -6.21 17.13 -2.88
N GLY A 106 -5.69 17.33 -4.08
CA GLY A 106 -4.70 16.43 -4.69
C GLY A 106 -5.32 15.43 -5.67
N LEU A 107 -4.47 14.81 -6.48
CA LEU A 107 -4.87 13.81 -7.50
C LEU A 107 -4.49 12.39 -7.05
N TYR A 108 -3.25 12.18 -6.65
CA TYR A 108 -2.72 10.88 -6.22
C TYR A 108 -2.55 10.81 -4.70
N GLU A 109 -2.08 11.90 -4.13
CA GLU A 109 -2.00 12.12 -2.69
C GLU A 109 -3.19 12.97 -2.28
N ILE A 110 -4.14 12.36 -1.60
CA ILE A 110 -5.40 13.04 -1.24
C ILE A 110 -5.32 13.56 0.17
N GLU A 111 -5.53 14.86 0.31
CA GLU A 111 -5.77 15.53 1.58
C GLU A 111 -7.28 15.69 1.78
N ILE A 112 -7.77 15.32 2.96
CA ILE A 112 -9.15 15.53 3.38
C ILE A 112 -9.21 16.83 4.19
N GLN A 113 -10.08 17.74 3.78
CA GLN A 113 -10.33 19.00 4.49
C GLN A 113 -11.76 18.99 5.03
N PRO A 114 -12.00 18.43 6.23
CA PRO A 114 -13.31 18.36 6.83
C PRO A 114 -13.70 19.70 7.46
N PHE A 115 -15.02 19.96 7.53
CA PHE A 115 -15.57 21.06 8.29
C PHE A 115 -15.92 20.62 9.73
N GLY A 116 -15.63 21.46 10.69
CA GLY A 116 -16.17 21.31 12.04
C GLY A 116 -15.57 20.21 12.92
N VAL A 117 -14.38 19.68 12.60
CA VAL A 117 -13.68 18.72 13.47
C VAL A 117 -13.18 19.43 14.73
N GLY A 118 -13.71 19.06 15.89
CA GLY A 118 -13.29 19.55 17.19
C GLY A 118 -12.00 18.90 17.71
N GLN A 119 -11.44 19.46 18.78
CA GLN A 119 -10.19 18.95 19.37
C GLN A 119 -10.31 17.53 19.95
N SER A 120 -11.49 17.15 20.39
CA SER A 120 -11.81 15.84 20.96
C SER A 120 -12.27 14.82 19.94
N ASP A 121 -12.48 15.26 18.69
CA ASP A 121 -13.01 14.40 17.64
C ASP A 121 -11.90 13.69 16.88
N THR A 122 -12.28 12.58 16.26
CA THR A 122 -11.43 11.80 15.38
C THR A 122 -12.03 11.79 13.99
N LEU A 123 -11.21 11.93 12.96
CA LEU A 123 -11.64 11.79 11.58
C LEU A 123 -11.35 10.37 11.11
N LEU A 124 -12.39 9.64 10.71
CA LEU A 124 -12.30 8.30 10.16
C LEU A 124 -12.54 8.34 8.66
N VAL A 125 -11.56 7.89 7.89
CA VAL A 125 -11.64 7.87 6.43
C VAL A 125 -11.48 6.45 5.92
N THR A 126 -12.48 5.96 5.16
CA THR A 126 -12.39 4.71 4.41
C THR A 126 -12.16 5.04 2.94
N TYR A 127 -11.14 4.45 2.34
CA TYR A 127 -10.76 4.72 0.96
C TYR A 127 -10.12 3.50 0.30
N LYS A 128 -10.12 3.49 -1.03
CA LYS A 128 -9.41 2.50 -1.84
C LYS A 128 -8.13 3.11 -2.37
N ALA A 129 -7.06 2.35 -2.32
CA ALA A 129 -5.78 2.73 -2.91
C ALA A 129 -5.12 1.52 -3.56
N GLY A 130 -4.31 1.77 -4.59
CA GLY A 130 -3.51 0.76 -5.26
C GLY A 130 -3.41 0.97 -6.77
N TYR A 131 -2.46 0.27 -7.36
CA TYR A 131 -2.26 0.21 -8.80
C TYR A 131 -3.14 -0.86 -9.47
N GLY A 132 -3.26 -0.78 -10.80
CA GLY A 132 -3.92 -1.81 -11.63
C GLY A 132 -5.44 -1.77 -11.64
N HIS A 133 -6.06 -0.81 -10.96
CA HIS A 133 -7.49 -0.53 -11.12
C HIS A 133 -7.75 0.16 -12.48
N ALA A 134 -8.97 0.05 -13.02
CA ALA A 134 -9.34 0.65 -14.30
C ALA A 134 -9.08 2.17 -14.41
N ASN A 135 -9.05 2.86 -13.27
CA ASN A 135 -8.83 4.31 -13.18
C ASN A 135 -7.43 4.68 -12.65
N THR A 136 -6.52 3.73 -12.51
CA THR A 136 -5.15 3.96 -12.09
C THR A 136 -4.15 3.42 -13.10
N GLU A 137 -2.98 4.03 -13.13
CA GLU A 137 -1.86 3.53 -13.92
C GLU A 137 -1.46 2.12 -13.45
N PRO A 138 -0.90 1.29 -14.34
CA PRO A 138 -0.29 0.03 -13.94
C PRO A 138 0.91 0.29 -13.02
N LEU A 139 1.25 -0.70 -12.18
CA LEU A 139 2.46 -0.59 -11.37
C LEU A 139 3.68 -0.35 -12.28
N PRO A 140 4.52 0.66 -12.00
CA PRO A 140 5.72 0.95 -12.78
C PRO A 140 6.62 -0.26 -12.97
N GLU A 141 7.14 -0.44 -14.18
CA GLU A 141 7.94 -1.64 -14.52
C GLU A 141 9.26 -1.72 -13.76
N ASP A 142 9.86 -0.61 -13.37
CA ASP A 142 11.06 -0.58 -12.53
C ASP A 142 10.80 -1.12 -11.11
N LEU A 143 9.60 -0.91 -10.55
CA LEU A 143 9.18 -1.52 -9.30
C LEU A 143 8.95 -3.04 -9.46
N LYS A 144 8.33 -3.48 -10.57
CA LYS A 144 8.18 -4.91 -10.86
C LYS A 144 9.53 -5.60 -11.07
N ASP A 145 10.45 -4.94 -11.78
CA ASP A 145 11.80 -5.45 -11.99
C ASP A 145 12.59 -5.53 -10.68
N ALA A 146 12.45 -4.52 -9.83
CA ALA A 146 13.02 -4.51 -8.49
C ALA A 146 12.48 -5.69 -7.64
N MET A 147 11.17 -5.99 -7.72
CA MET A 147 10.57 -7.14 -7.06
C MET A 147 11.18 -8.46 -7.55
N ARG A 148 11.28 -8.65 -8.89
CA ARG A 148 11.88 -9.87 -9.49
C ARG A 148 13.32 -10.09 -9.01
N LYS A 149 14.13 -9.02 -9.01
CA LYS A 149 15.52 -9.06 -8.55
C LYS A 149 15.64 -9.38 -7.07
N GLN A 150 14.75 -8.84 -6.25
CA GLN A 150 14.74 -9.12 -4.82
C GLN A 150 14.32 -10.56 -4.52
N ILE A 151 13.34 -11.08 -5.25
CA ILE A 151 12.92 -12.49 -5.14
C ILE A 151 14.07 -13.41 -5.53
N MET A 152 14.76 -13.13 -6.66
CA MET A 152 15.91 -13.90 -7.11
C MET A 152 17.01 -13.93 -6.03
N GLN A 153 17.32 -12.77 -5.45
CA GLN A 153 18.33 -12.71 -4.39
C GLN A 153 17.94 -13.53 -3.15
N TRP A 154 16.68 -13.49 -2.72
CA TRP A 154 16.22 -14.29 -1.60
C TRP A 154 16.18 -15.77 -1.92
N TYR A 155 15.82 -16.12 -3.15
CA TYR A 155 15.81 -17.49 -3.62
C TYR A 155 17.21 -18.11 -3.67
N ASP A 156 18.20 -17.38 -4.19
CA ASP A 156 19.60 -17.81 -4.25
C ASP A 156 20.25 -17.94 -2.86
N ASN A 157 19.79 -17.16 -1.87
CA ASN A 157 20.33 -17.15 -0.51
C ASN A 157 19.36 -17.71 0.53
N ARG A 158 18.46 -18.61 0.12
CA ARG A 158 17.39 -19.16 0.97
C ARG A 158 17.85 -19.88 2.23
N ASP A 159 19.10 -20.34 2.26
CA ASP A 159 19.69 -20.99 3.43
C ASP A 159 20.19 -20.02 4.50
N ASP A 160 20.32 -18.75 4.15
CA ASP A 160 20.74 -17.69 5.09
C ASP A 160 19.53 -16.86 5.57
N TYR A 161 18.76 -17.45 6.48
CA TYR A 161 17.55 -16.86 7.07
C TYR A 161 17.78 -15.59 7.90
N ARG A 162 19.00 -15.07 8.00
CA ARG A 162 19.33 -14.08 9.01
C ARG A 162 18.89 -12.67 8.68
N GLU A 163 18.68 -12.32 7.42
CA GLU A 163 18.22 -10.99 7.09
C GLU A 163 17.49 -10.93 5.75
N PHE A 164 16.20 -10.61 5.76
CA PHE A 164 15.47 -10.14 4.57
C PHE A 164 15.98 -8.75 4.15
N ASN A 165 17.26 -8.67 3.81
CA ASN A 165 17.87 -7.42 3.39
C ASN A 165 17.42 -7.06 1.98
N ILE A 166 16.99 -5.81 1.83
CA ILE A 166 16.76 -5.24 0.51
C ILE A 166 18.12 -4.85 -0.08
N LEU A 167 18.38 -5.27 -1.33
CA LEU A 167 19.58 -4.85 -2.06
C LEU A 167 19.67 -3.32 -2.10
N GLY A 168 20.85 -2.76 -1.84
CA GLY A 168 21.04 -1.31 -1.84
C GLY A 168 20.70 -0.61 -3.15
N SER A 169 20.82 -1.32 -4.29
CA SER A 169 20.36 -0.83 -5.60
C SER A 169 18.84 -0.73 -5.69
N ILE A 170 18.14 -1.69 -5.10
CA ILE A 170 16.67 -1.72 -5.03
C ILE A 170 16.17 -0.66 -4.07
N ASP A 171 16.83 -0.48 -2.91
CA ASP A 171 16.46 0.56 -1.96
C ASP A 171 16.48 1.96 -2.59
N LYS A 172 17.46 2.24 -3.46
CA LYS A 172 17.50 3.49 -4.23
C LYS A 172 16.27 3.67 -5.12
N VAL A 173 15.82 2.61 -5.80
CA VAL A 173 14.59 2.66 -6.61
C VAL A 173 13.40 2.94 -5.72
N LEU A 174 13.24 2.22 -4.60
CA LEU A 174 12.12 2.42 -3.68
C LEU A 174 12.08 3.85 -3.10
N GLN A 175 13.24 4.47 -2.86
CA GLN A 175 13.32 5.85 -2.37
C GLN A 175 12.76 6.88 -3.37
N LEU A 176 12.83 6.62 -4.69
CA LEU A 176 12.25 7.49 -5.71
C LEU A 176 10.70 7.53 -5.61
N TYR A 177 10.12 6.43 -5.15
CA TYR A 177 8.67 6.25 -5.03
C TYR A 177 8.13 6.49 -3.61
N LYS A 178 9.02 6.79 -2.66
CA LYS A 178 8.61 7.00 -1.28
C LYS A 178 7.66 8.19 -1.18
N THR A 179 6.44 7.92 -0.76
CA THR A 179 5.46 8.97 -0.46
C THR A 179 5.98 9.83 0.66
N LYS A 180 6.14 11.12 0.40
CA LYS A 180 6.53 12.09 1.44
C LYS A 180 5.27 12.47 2.20
N LEU A 181 5.04 11.84 3.34
CA LEU A 181 4.15 12.39 4.35
C LEU A 181 4.85 13.66 4.91
N ILE A 182 4.37 14.82 4.51
CA ILE A 182 4.85 16.13 4.99
C ILE A 182 4.08 16.48 6.24
#